data_9621fa7eb23a16d7bbecd9af42a3d733
#
_entry.id   9621fa7eb23a16d7bbecd9af42a3d733
#
_cell.length_a   1.000
_cell.length_b   1.000
_cell.length_c   1.000
_cell.angle_alpha   90.00
_cell.angle_beta   90.00
_cell.angle_gamma   90.00
#
_symmetry.space_group_name_H-M   'P 1'
#
loop_
_entity.id
_entity.type
_entity.pdbx_description
1 polymer ?
#
loop_
_entity_poly.entity_id
_entity_poly.type
_entity_poly.pdbx_seq_one_letter_code
_entity_poly.pdbx_strand_id
1 'polypeptide(L)'
;MSDSEKERGRIALSHNPDLFLVSELVGKVDEHNQSIELRWKWLYEINRVRIFVLKQEEVIEEQSVLERKYHELTRADYSQNLARYTMRIDIVGKIRIAVLPVYVSQQNGDPELTMALQTDERNSLDLIINRITINYSIIENISLKDQLNPFTKEKDVMIIITSNELIPANTLEYTFSSGKGVWQIDEAITPQVEMKICLKEPKHGKPCVVRLSNPIITSKLYRVDKL
;
A
#
# COMPACT_ATOMS: atom_id res chain seq x y z
N MET A 1 -34.88 -10.18 -16.64
CA MET A 1 -33.74 -9.43 -17.20
C MET A 1 -33.82 -8.06 -16.55
N SER A 2 -32.86 -7.76 -15.67
CA SER A 2 -32.86 -6.50 -14.92
C SER A 2 -32.38 -5.36 -15.78
N ASP A 3 -32.94 -4.16 -15.57
CA ASP A 3 -32.58 -2.93 -16.32
C ASP A 3 -31.10 -2.55 -16.27
N SER A 4 -30.32 -3.17 -15.41
CA SER A 4 -28.86 -2.98 -15.29
C SER A 4 -28.02 -3.58 -16.44
N GLU A 5 -28.59 -4.45 -17.28
CA GLU A 5 -27.88 -5.01 -18.44
C GLU A 5 -28.03 -4.18 -19.71
N LYS A 6 -28.99 -3.26 -19.77
CA LYS A 6 -29.21 -2.41 -20.96
C LYS A 6 -28.32 -1.16 -21.06
N GLU A 7 -27.68 -0.76 -19.95
CA GLU A 7 -26.76 0.41 -19.94
C GLU A 7 -25.29 0.11 -20.24
N ARG A 8 -24.94 -1.11 -20.62
CA ARG A 8 -23.62 -1.41 -21.17
C ARG A 8 -23.52 -0.95 -22.64
N GLY A 9 -23.73 0.35 -22.84
CA GLY A 9 -23.41 1.01 -24.12
C GLY A 9 -21.96 0.70 -24.51
N ARG A 10 -21.71 0.54 -25.81
CA ARG A 10 -20.35 0.39 -26.36
C ARG A 10 -19.47 1.50 -25.79
N ILE A 11 -18.45 1.13 -25.07
CA ILE A 11 -17.46 2.08 -24.58
C ILE A 11 -16.40 2.18 -25.65
N ALA A 12 -16.32 3.33 -26.31
CA ALA A 12 -15.22 3.68 -27.18
C ALA A 12 -14.07 4.17 -26.31
N LEU A 13 -12.85 3.76 -26.65
CA LEU A 13 -11.65 4.13 -25.93
C LEU A 13 -10.92 5.20 -26.73
N SER A 14 -10.57 6.32 -26.08
CA SER A 14 -9.86 7.42 -26.73
C SER A 14 -8.45 7.55 -26.21
N HIS A 15 -7.51 7.69 -27.13
CA HIS A 15 -6.09 7.94 -26.85
C HIS A 15 -5.71 9.43 -26.94
N ASN A 16 -6.68 10.34 -27.12
CA ASN A 16 -6.38 11.76 -27.14
C ASN A 16 -6.26 12.31 -25.71
N PRO A 17 -5.04 12.57 -25.22
CA PRO A 17 -4.80 12.90 -23.82
C PRO A 17 -5.33 14.28 -23.40
N ASP A 18 -5.49 15.20 -24.35
CA ASP A 18 -5.77 16.59 -24.02
C ASP A 18 -7.26 16.88 -23.77
N LEU A 19 -8.13 16.00 -24.23
CA LEU A 19 -9.58 16.21 -24.16
C LEU A 19 -10.24 15.61 -22.90
N PHE A 20 -9.58 14.69 -22.17
CA PHE A 20 -10.25 13.83 -21.22
C PHE A 20 -9.57 13.72 -19.85
N LEU A 21 -8.79 14.69 -19.43
CA LEU A 21 -8.08 14.60 -18.17
C LEU A 21 -8.81 15.30 -17.04
N VAL A 22 -8.81 14.68 -15.88
CA VAL A 22 -8.97 15.42 -14.62
C VAL A 22 -7.64 16.08 -14.29
N SER A 23 -7.64 17.09 -13.42
CA SER A 23 -6.41 17.74 -12.98
C SER A 23 -6.33 17.79 -11.45
N GLU A 24 -5.13 17.95 -10.95
CA GLU A 24 -4.85 18.09 -9.52
C GLU A 24 -5.40 16.92 -8.69
N LEU A 25 -5.22 15.69 -9.19
CA LEU A 25 -5.59 14.50 -8.43
C LEU A 25 -4.67 14.37 -7.22
N VAL A 26 -5.26 14.38 -6.04
CA VAL A 26 -4.59 14.15 -4.76
C VAL A 26 -5.33 13.09 -3.97
N GLY A 27 -4.60 12.32 -3.18
CA GLY A 27 -5.16 11.28 -2.32
C GLY A 27 -4.57 11.33 -0.92
N LYS A 28 -5.41 11.09 0.06
CA LYS A 28 -5.03 10.96 1.46
C LYS A 28 -5.46 9.60 1.97
N VAL A 29 -4.51 8.83 2.48
CA VAL A 29 -4.77 7.54 3.12
C VAL A 29 -5.12 7.75 4.59
N ASP A 30 -6.21 7.14 5.03
CA ASP A 30 -6.58 6.98 6.42
C ASP A 30 -6.38 5.50 6.80
N GLU A 31 -5.23 5.21 7.41
CA GLU A 31 -4.86 3.85 7.81
C GLU A 31 -5.79 3.29 8.89
N HIS A 32 -6.37 4.15 9.75
CA HIS A 32 -7.25 3.73 10.83
C HIS A 32 -8.59 3.22 10.29
N ASN A 33 -9.16 3.92 9.31
CA ASN A 33 -10.44 3.56 8.68
C ASN A 33 -10.28 2.71 7.43
N GLN A 34 -9.05 2.34 7.05
CA GLN A 34 -8.74 1.61 5.83
C GLN A 34 -9.40 2.26 4.61
N SER A 35 -9.26 3.58 4.49
CA SER A 35 -9.94 4.35 3.46
C SER A 35 -8.99 5.33 2.78
N ILE A 36 -9.37 5.73 1.58
CA ILE A 36 -8.69 6.78 0.82
C ILE A 36 -9.69 7.88 0.51
N GLU A 37 -9.30 9.10 0.81
CA GLU A 37 -9.99 10.29 0.34
C GLU A 37 -9.27 10.81 -0.90
N LEU A 38 -10.01 10.96 -2.00
CA LEU A 38 -9.54 11.47 -3.27
C LEU A 38 -10.16 12.84 -3.54
N ARG A 39 -9.36 13.73 -4.12
CA ARG A 39 -9.80 15.03 -4.62
C ARG A 39 -9.15 15.31 -5.95
N TRP A 40 -9.92 15.94 -6.86
CA TRP A 40 -9.45 16.36 -8.18
C TRP A 40 -10.26 17.54 -8.70
N LYS A 41 -9.76 18.21 -9.72
CA LYS A 41 -10.51 19.18 -10.48
C LYS A 41 -11.10 18.55 -11.74
N TRP A 42 -12.36 18.85 -11.98
CA TRP A 42 -13.07 18.41 -13.17
C TRP A 42 -12.79 19.36 -14.32
N LEU A 43 -12.55 18.82 -15.52
CA LEU A 43 -12.64 19.61 -16.73
C LEU A 43 -14.11 19.95 -17.02
N TYR A 44 -14.35 21.07 -17.69
CA TYR A 44 -15.69 21.62 -17.85
C TYR A 44 -16.67 20.65 -18.54
N GLU A 45 -16.19 19.89 -19.51
CA GLU A 45 -16.99 19.00 -20.36
C GLU A 45 -17.21 17.61 -19.75
N ILE A 46 -16.54 17.28 -18.66
CA ILE A 46 -16.61 15.97 -18.02
C ILE A 46 -17.62 15.97 -16.89
N ASN A 47 -18.62 15.10 -16.99
CA ASN A 47 -19.66 14.94 -15.97
C ASN A 47 -19.57 13.61 -15.20
N ARG A 48 -18.71 12.68 -15.67
CA ARG A 48 -18.60 11.33 -15.10
C ARG A 48 -17.14 10.86 -15.14
N VAL A 49 -16.72 10.15 -14.11
CA VAL A 49 -15.42 9.48 -14.06
C VAL A 49 -15.58 8.04 -13.60
N ARG A 50 -14.63 7.20 -13.99
CA ARG A 50 -14.43 5.87 -13.43
C ARG A 50 -13.10 5.83 -12.68
N ILE A 51 -13.16 5.31 -11.47
CA ILE A 51 -12.01 5.22 -10.58
C ILE A 51 -11.61 3.76 -10.50
N PHE A 52 -10.37 3.48 -10.89
CA PHE A 52 -9.77 2.15 -10.85
C PHE A 52 -8.72 2.09 -9.76
N VAL A 53 -8.70 0.98 -9.03
CA VAL A 53 -7.65 0.66 -8.08
C VAL A 53 -6.83 -0.48 -8.66
N LEU A 54 -5.55 -0.20 -8.91
CA LEU A 54 -4.63 -1.10 -9.57
C LEU A 54 -3.51 -1.48 -8.60
N LYS A 55 -3.00 -2.69 -8.69
CA LYS A 55 -1.72 -3.02 -8.08
C LYS A 55 -0.61 -2.31 -8.86
N GLN A 56 0.52 -2.02 -8.22
CA GLN A 56 1.57 -1.17 -8.80
C GLN A 56 2.05 -1.61 -10.19
N GLU A 57 2.04 -2.90 -10.48
CA GLU A 57 2.53 -3.48 -11.74
C GLU A 57 1.44 -3.67 -12.79
N GLU A 58 0.19 -3.37 -12.43
CA GLU A 58 -0.93 -3.53 -13.34
C GLU A 58 -1.05 -2.33 -14.28
N VAL A 59 -1.13 -2.61 -15.57
CA VAL A 59 -1.41 -1.63 -16.62
C VAL A 59 -2.87 -1.74 -17.00
N ILE A 60 -3.50 -0.61 -17.30
CA ILE A 60 -4.85 -0.59 -17.84
C ILE A 60 -4.75 -0.88 -19.35
N GLU A 61 -5.04 -2.12 -19.74
CA GLU A 61 -5.14 -2.52 -21.14
C GLU A 61 -6.59 -2.38 -21.61
N GLU A 62 -6.77 -2.06 -22.88
CA GLU A 62 -8.09 -1.85 -23.49
C GLU A 62 -9.07 -2.99 -23.23
N GLN A 63 -8.63 -4.23 -23.39
CA GLN A 63 -9.48 -5.39 -23.21
C GLN A 63 -9.85 -5.65 -21.74
N SER A 64 -8.97 -5.30 -20.80
CA SER A 64 -9.18 -5.57 -19.39
C SER A 64 -10.02 -4.51 -18.67
N VAL A 65 -10.11 -3.29 -19.20
CA VAL A 65 -10.84 -2.17 -18.58
C VAL A 65 -12.33 -2.47 -18.41
N LEU A 66 -12.93 -3.13 -19.38
CA LEU A 66 -14.37 -3.43 -19.38
C LEU A 66 -14.76 -4.49 -18.36
N GLU A 67 -13.82 -5.34 -17.97
CA GLU A 67 -14.04 -6.44 -17.03
C GLU A 67 -13.63 -6.08 -15.59
N ARG A 68 -12.86 -5.00 -15.41
CA ARG A 68 -12.35 -4.60 -14.09
C ARG A 68 -13.43 -3.95 -13.24
N LYS A 69 -13.34 -4.18 -11.93
CA LYS A 69 -14.12 -3.44 -10.96
C LYS A 69 -13.69 -1.97 -10.96
N TYR A 70 -14.65 -1.09 -11.00
CA TYR A 70 -14.46 0.35 -10.91
C TYR A 70 -15.51 0.98 -10.01
N HIS A 71 -15.23 2.17 -9.53
CA HIS A 71 -16.21 3.05 -8.90
C HIS A 71 -16.59 4.13 -9.91
N GLU A 72 -17.88 4.30 -10.16
CA GLU A 72 -18.35 5.37 -11.04
C GLU A 72 -18.88 6.52 -10.20
N LEU A 73 -18.52 7.73 -10.55
CA LEU A 73 -18.92 8.93 -9.85
C LEU A 73 -19.33 10.01 -10.84
N THR A 74 -20.46 10.66 -10.57
CA THR A 74 -20.88 11.84 -11.33
C THR A 74 -20.32 13.11 -10.70
N ARG A 75 -20.24 14.19 -11.50
CA ARG A 75 -19.83 15.50 -11.00
C ARG A 75 -20.81 16.04 -9.95
N ALA A 76 -22.10 15.72 -10.09
CA ALA A 76 -23.11 16.11 -9.12
C ALA A 76 -22.89 15.44 -7.76
N ASP A 77 -22.68 14.10 -7.73
CA ASP A 77 -22.40 13.36 -6.51
C ASP A 77 -21.12 13.83 -5.84
N TYR A 78 -20.07 14.10 -6.63
CA TYR A 78 -18.81 14.63 -6.12
C TYR A 78 -18.99 16.01 -5.46
N SER A 79 -19.77 16.90 -6.09
CA SER A 79 -20.04 18.22 -5.54
C SER A 79 -20.86 18.18 -4.26
N GLN A 80 -21.84 17.26 -4.18
CA GLN A 80 -22.64 17.03 -2.97
C GLN A 80 -21.77 16.53 -1.80
N ASN A 81 -20.71 15.80 -2.09
CA ASN A 81 -19.75 15.30 -1.10
C ASN A 81 -18.57 16.26 -0.82
N LEU A 82 -18.81 17.57 -0.92
CA LEU A 82 -17.82 18.62 -0.62
C LEU A 82 -16.54 18.51 -1.49
N ALA A 83 -16.70 18.15 -2.74
CA ALA A 83 -15.60 17.94 -3.72
C ALA A 83 -14.55 16.95 -3.23
N ARG A 84 -15.00 15.85 -2.68
CA ARG A 84 -14.16 14.71 -2.27
C ARG A 84 -14.88 13.40 -2.49
N TYR A 85 -14.10 12.34 -2.66
CA TYR A 85 -14.61 10.98 -2.75
C TYR A 85 -13.83 10.07 -1.81
N THR A 86 -14.54 9.34 -0.94
CA THR A 86 -13.93 8.42 0.02
C THR A 86 -14.32 7.00 -0.34
N MET A 87 -13.34 6.10 -0.41
CA MET A 87 -13.56 4.67 -0.63
C MET A 87 -12.77 3.84 0.35
N ARG A 88 -13.31 2.67 0.71
CA ARG A 88 -12.59 1.65 1.48
C ARG A 88 -11.70 0.85 0.56
N ILE A 89 -10.54 0.46 1.06
CA ILE A 89 -9.58 -0.36 0.33
C ILE A 89 -9.05 -1.45 1.25
N ASP A 90 -9.27 -2.70 0.82
CA ASP A 90 -8.82 -3.90 1.53
C ASP A 90 -7.47 -4.43 0.97
N ILE A 91 -6.71 -3.56 0.30
CA ILE A 91 -5.43 -3.91 -0.32
C ILE A 91 -4.30 -3.41 0.56
N VAL A 92 -3.27 -4.24 0.72
CA VAL A 92 -2.03 -3.89 1.42
C VAL A 92 -0.92 -3.62 0.41
N GLY A 93 -0.09 -2.61 0.68
CA GLY A 93 1.07 -2.29 -0.13
C GLY A 93 0.85 -1.12 -1.08
N LYS A 94 1.60 -1.12 -2.17
CA LYS A 94 1.50 -0.06 -3.18
C LYS A 94 0.35 -0.32 -4.14
N ILE A 95 -0.45 0.71 -4.32
CA ILE A 95 -1.51 0.74 -5.33
C ILE A 95 -1.36 1.97 -6.21
N ARG A 96 -1.92 1.87 -7.40
CA ARG A 96 -2.17 3.01 -8.28
C ARG A 96 -3.66 3.24 -8.37
N ILE A 97 -4.07 4.48 -8.19
CA ILE A 97 -5.44 4.92 -8.44
C ILE A 97 -5.45 5.68 -9.74
N ALA A 98 -6.32 5.29 -10.66
CA ALA A 98 -6.55 6.01 -11.90
C ALA A 98 -7.98 6.55 -11.90
N VAL A 99 -8.13 7.84 -12.16
CA VAL A 99 -9.41 8.53 -12.33
C VAL A 99 -9.59 8.83 -13.80
N LEU A 100 -10.38 7.99 -14.47
CA LEU A 100 -10.58 8.06 -15.92
C LEU A 100 -11.88 8.78 -16.26
N PRO A 101 -11.83 9.91 -16.95
CA PRO A 101 -13.00 10.61 -17.42
C PRO A 101 -13.80 9.78 -18.41
N VAL A 102 -15.12 9.84 -18.27
CA VAL A 102 -16.06 9.21 -19.19
C VAL A 102 -16.87 10.32 -19.87
N TYR A 103 -16.77 10.37 -21.18
CA TYR A 103 -17.52 11.28 -22.02
C TYR A 103 -18.73 10.58 -22.61
N VAL A 104 -19.86 11.25 -22.59
CA VAL A 104 -21.08 10.76 -23.23
C VAL A 104 -21.30 11.54 -24.50
N SER A 105 -21.05 10.93 -25.64
CA SER A 105 -21.39 11.50 -26.95
C SER A 105 -22.72 10.91 -27.43
N GLN A 106 -23.47 11.70 -28.20
CA GLN A 106 -24.64 11.19 -28.93
C GLN A 106 -24.23 10.96 -30.38
N GLN A 107 -24.05 9.72 -30.75
CA GLN A 107 -23.96 9.36 -32.18
C GLN A 107 -25.22 8.60 -32.57
N ASN A 108 -25.90 9.08 -33.61
CA ASN A 108 -27.11 8.46 -34.18
C ASN A 108 -28.25 8.22 -33.20
N GLY A 109 -28.36 9.03 -32.14
CA GLY A 109 -29.46 8.93 -31.18
C GLY A 109 -29.20 8.00 -29.98
N ASP A 110 -28.16 7.18 -30.03
CA ASP A 110 -27.76 6.35 -28.91
C ASP A 110 -26.58 6.98 -28.13
N PRO A 111 -26.58 6.95 -26.78
CA PRO A 111 -25.46 7.44 -26.00
C PRO A 111 -24.27 6.51 -26.19
N GLU A 112 -23.19 7.03 -26.75
CA GLU A 112 -21.90 6.37 -26.82
C GLU A 112 -21.03 6.87 -25.65
N LEU A 113 -20.52 5.93 -24.85
CA LEU A 113 -19.59 6.23 -23.77
C LEU A 113 -18.16 6.15 -24.32
N THR A 114 -17.43 7.25 -24.24
CA THR A 114 -16.01 7.27 -24.58
C THR A 114 -15.20 7.47 -23.28
N MET A 115 -14.25 6.59 -23.01
CA MET A 115 -13.39 6.67 -21.84
C MET A 115 -11.94 6.88 -22.27
N ALA A 116 -11.26 7.84 -21.65
CA ALA A 116 -9.82 8.02 -21.82
C ALA A 116 -9.07 6.92 -21.07
N LEU A 117 -8.18 6.22 -21.75
CA LEU A 117 -7.36 5.16 -21.17
C LEU A 117 -6.00 5.62 -20.69
N GLN A 118 -5.55 6.77 -21.16
CA GLN A 118 -4.24 7.24 -20.79
C GLN A 118 -4.18 7.65 -19.34
N THR A 119 -3.22 7.08 -18.62
CA THR A 119 -2.89 7.46 -17.24
C THR A 119 -1.59 8.23 -17.22
N ASP A 120 -1.59 9.39 -16.62
CA ASP A 120 -0.42 10.20 -16.33
C ASP A 120 -0.51 10.78 -14.90
N GLU A 121 0.42 11.64 -14.52
CA GLU A 121 0.46 12.26 -13.19
C GLU A 121 -0.77 13.14 -12.87
N ARG A 122 -1.57 13.52 -13.85
CA ARG A 122 -2.77 14.34 -13.68
C ARG A 122 -3.98 13.55 -13.23
N ASN A 123 -4.11 12.31 -13.71
CA ASN A 123 -5.27 11.46 -13.49
C ASN A 123 -4.94 10.12 -12.82
N SER A 124 -3.67 9.90 -12.47
CA SER A 124 -3.25 8.72 -11.70
C SER A 124 -2.35 9.11 -10.55
N LEU A 125 -2.38 8.30 -9.50
CA LEU A 125 -1.75 8.57 -8.23
C LEU A 125 -1.29 7.26 -7.59
N ASP A 126 -0.02 7.17 -7.25
CA ASP A 126 0.53 6.03 -6.51
C ASP A 126 0.43 6.27 -5.01
N LEU A 127 -0.17 5.35 -4.30
CA LEU A 127 -0.36 5.39 -2.84
C LEU A 127 0.19 4.13 -2.19
N ILE A 128 0.55 4.29 -0.92
CA ILE A 128 0.93 3.17 -0.06
C ILE A 128 -0.15 3.01 0.99
N ILE A 129 -0.73 1.82 1.06
CA ILE A 129 -1.85 1.51 1.92
C ILE A 129 -1.48 0.38 2.85
N ASN A 130 -1.86 0.54 4.13
CA ASN A 130 -1.76 -0.51 5.14
C ASN A 130 -0.37 -1.15 5.15
N ARG A 131 0.65 -0.41 5.59
CA ARG A 131 2.00 -0.97 5.73
C ARG A 131 1.95 -2.24 6.54
N ILE A 132 2.63 -3.27 6.06
CA ILE A 132 2.79 -4.52 6.79
C ILE A 132 3.54 -4.22 8.07
N THR A 133 2.93 -4.51 9.20
CA THR A 133 3.57 -4.34 10.51
C THR A 133 4.33 -5.59 10.86
N ILE A 134 5.60 -5.41 11.19
CA ILE A 134 6.49 -6.43 11.70
C ILE A 134 6.73 -6.10 13.17
N ASN A 135 6.23 -6.94 14.04
CA ASN A 135 6.41 -6.80 15.46
C ASN A 135 7.64 -7.57 15.93
N TYR A 136 8.39 -7.00 16.85
CA TYR A 136 9.46 -7.74 17.49
C TYR A 136 9.53 -7.47 19.00
N SER A 137 9.97 -8.45 19.72
CA SER A 137 10.33 -8.34 21.14
C SER A 137 11.73 -8.91 21.39
N ILE A 138 12.37 -8.41 22.42
CA ILE A 138 13.70 -8.86 22.83
C ILE A 138 13.60 -9.32 24.27
N ILE A 139 13.91 -10.59 24.47
CA ILE A 139 13.94 -11.22 25.79
C ILE A 139 15.40 -11.44 26.18
N GLU A 140 15.81 -10.83 27.29
CA GLU A 140 17.15 -11.01 27.87
C GLU A 140 17.05 -11.97 29.05
N ASN A 141 17.71 -13.09 28.92
CA ASN A 141 17.78 -14.10 30.01
C ASN A 141 19.14 -14.04 30.69
N ILE A 142 19.15 -13.47 31.89
CA ILE A 142 20.31 -13.53 32.79
C ILE A 142 19.84 -14.17 34.08
N SER A 143 20.44 -15.29 34.45
CA SER A 143 20.15 -15.89 35.77
C SER A 143 20.60 -14.95 36.88
N LEU A 144 19.89 -14.97 38.03
CA LEU A 144 20.29 -14.18 39.22
C LEU A 144 21.74 -14.48 39.62
N LYS A 145 22.16 -15.74 39.48
CA LYS A 145 23.54 -16.18 39.80
C LYS A 145 24.54 -15.54 38.82
N ASP A 146 24.19 -15.42 37.57
CA ASP A 146 25.05 -14.80 36.54
C ASP A 146 25.03 -13.26 36.61
N GLN A 147 23.95 -12.66 37.11
CA GLN A 147 23.92 -11.22 37.37
C GLN A 147 24.95 -10.81 38.43
N LEU A 148 25.11 -11.63 39.45
CA LEU A 148 26.02 -11.37 40.55
C LEU A 148 27.46 -11.84 40.30
N ASN A 149 27.66 -12.69 39.30
CA ASN A 149 28.98 -13.22 38.96
C ASN A 149 29.76 -12.21 38.06
N PRO A 150 30.87 -11.65 38.57
CA PRO A 150 31.69 -10.70 37.78
C PRO A 150 32.42 -11.37 36.62
N PHE A 151 32.51 -12.69 36.58
CA PHE A 151 33.14 -13.45 35.49
C PHE A 151 32.20 -13.79 34.36
N THR A 152 30.88 -13.66 34.54
CA THR A 152 29.90 -13.84 33.44
C THR A 152 29.97 -12.63 32.55
N LYS A 153 30.49 -12.82 31.32
CA LYS A 153 30.66 -11.74 30.31
C LYS A 153 29.51 -11.65 29.31
N GLU A 154 28.72 -12.69 29.18
CA GLU A 154 27.67 -12.81 28.18
C GLU A 154 26.30 -13.05 28.81
N LYS A 155 25.26 -12.69 28.10
CA LYS A 155 23.85 -12.96 28.39
C LYS A 155 23.20 -13.61 27.19
N ASP A 156 22.19 -14.45 27.41
CA ASP A 156 21.39 -14.99 26.35
C ASP A 156 20.30 -13.97 25.97
N VAL A 157 20.20 -13.66 24.66
CA VAL A 157 19.22 -12.77 24.12
C VAL A 157 18.41 -13.53 23.09
N MET A 158 17.09 -13.45 23.20
CA MET A 158 16.19 -14.01 22.21
C MET A 158 15.39 -12.89 21.55
N ILE A 159 15.47 -12.79 20.24
CA ILE A 159 14.64 -11.91 19.43
C ILE A 159 13.47 -12.74 18.93
N ILE A 160 12.25 -12.29 19.18
CA ILE A 160 11.03 -12.90 18.64
C ILE A 160 10.45 -11.92 17.64
N ILE A 161 10.19 -12.39 16.41
CA ILE A 161 9.65 -11.58 15.33
C ILE A 161 8.36 -12.23 14.85
N THR A 162 7.33 -11.41 14.65
CA THR A 162 6.03 -11.85 14.14
C THR A 162 5.51 -10.89 13.10
N SER A 163 4.76 -11.40 12.11
CA SER A 163 4.03 -10.62 11.13
C SER A 163 2.74 -11.33 10.75
N ASN A 164 1.73 -10.58 10.33
CA ASN A 164 0.50 -11.13 9.75
C ASN A 164 0.65 -11.47 8.26
N GLU A 165 1.71 -11.00 7.63
CA GLU A 165 2.01 -11.20 6.21
C GLU A 165 3.38 -11.84 6.03
N LEU A 166 3.58 -12.46 4.87
CA LEU A 166 4.88 -13.02 4.51
C LEU A 166 5.91 -11.90 4.35
N ILE A 167 7.01 -12.00 5.11
CA ILE A 167 8.13 -11.07 4.97
C ILE A 167 9.26 -11.81 4.24
N PRO A 168 9.70 -11.32 3.08
CA PRO A 168 10.80 -11.93 2.36
C PRO A 168 12.10 -11.93 3.16
N ALA A 169 12.95 -12.92 2.92
CA ALA A 169 14.30 -12.97 3.44
C ALA A 169 15.07 -11.67 3.16
N ASN A 170 16.00 -11.32 4.01
CA ASN A 170 16.82 -10.11 3.91
C ASN A 170 16.07 -8.77 4.00
N THR A 171 14.79 -8.79 4.41
CA THR A 171 14.00 -7.56 4.67
C THR A 171 14.41 -6.90 5.97
N LEU A 172 14.82 -7.67 6.96
CA LEU A 172 15.21 -7.21 8.29
C LEU A 172 16.69 -7.45 8.56
N GLU A 173 17.23 -6.62 9.41
CA GLU A 173 18.55 -6.76 10.00
C GLU A 173 18.49 -6.49 11.50
N TYR A 174 19.44 -7.03 12.25
CA TYR A 174 19.60 -6.69 13.66
C TYR A 174 21.05 -6.31 13.98
N THR A 175 21.20 -5.45 14.99
CA THR A 175 22.51 -4.99 15.43
C THR A 175 22.80 -5.56 16.82
N PHE A 176 24.02 -6.02 17.02
CA PHE A 176 24.52 -6.44 18.32
C PHE A 176 24.93 -5.25 19.17
N SER A 177 24.84 -5.44 20.47
CA SER A 177 25.28 -4.46 21.47
C SER A 177 26.77 -4.14 21.41
N SER A 178 27.59 -5.05 20.89
CA SER A 178 29.03 -4.82 20.69
C SER A 178 29.35 -3.80 19.60
N GLY A 179 28.34 -3.35 18.84
CA GLY A 179 28.51 -2.37 17.75
C GLY A 179 29.31 -2.86 16.56
N LYS A 180 29.71 -4.13 16.53
CA LYS A 180 30.65 -4.67 15.55
C LYS A 180 30.00 -5.38 14.36
N GLY A 181 28.68 -5.38 14.23
CA GLY A 181 28.04 -6.06 13.10
C GLY A 181 26.57 -5.73 12.93
N VAL A 182 26.18 -5.74 11.68
CA VAL A 182 24.78 -5.77 11.24
C VAL A 182 24.59 -7.13 10.62
N TRP A 183 23.58 -7.85 11.07
CA TRP A 183 23.28 -9.19 10.60
C TRP A 183 21.92 -9.21 9.92
N GLN A 184 21.90 -9.65 8.68
CA GLN A 184 20.66 -9.79 7.94
C GLN A 184 19.92 -11.04 8.37
N ILE A 185 18.60 -10.99 8.39
CA ILE A 185 17.75 -12.14 8.60
C ILE A 185 17.52 -12.76 7.22
N ASP A 186 18.22 -13.83 6.94
CA ASP A 186 18.28 -14.54 5.66
C ASP A 186 17.12 -15.53 5.45
N GLU A 187 16.27 -15.70 6.44
CA GLU A 187 15.06 -16.49 6.37
C GLU A 187 13.81 -15.60 6.19
N ALA A 188 12.83 -16.13 5.44
CA ALA A 188 11.52 -15.48 5.32
C ALA A 188 10.69 -15.68 6.58
N ILE A 189 9.95 -14.64 7.01
CA ILE A 189 9.07 -14.73 8.16
C ILE A 189 7.68 -15.17 7.69
N THR A 190 7.28 -16.34 8.15
CA THR A 190 5.97 -16.92 7.82
C THR A 190 4.85 -16.20 8.58
N PRO A 191 3.71 -15.89 7.93
CA PRO A 191 2.59 -15.25 8.60
C PRO A 191 2.12 -16.02 9.84
N GLN A 192 1.86 -15.29 10.92
CA GLN A 192 1.37 -15.82 12.20
C GLN A 192 2.29 -16.85 12.90
N VAL A 193 3.53 -16.99 12.43
CA VAL A 193 4.54 -17.86 13.04
C VAL A 193 5.59 -16.98 13.69
N GLU A 194 5.98 -17.33 14.94
CA GLU A 194 7.08 -16.67 15.62
C GLU A 194 8.42 -17.13 15.06
N MET A 195 9.19 -16.21 14.50
CA MET A 195 10.61 -16.45 14.22
C MET A 195 11.41 -16.14 15.50
N LYS A 196 12.25 -17.08 15.93
CA LYS A 196 13.07 -16.93 17.13
C LYS A 196 14.55 -16.97 16.75
N ILE A 197 15.26 -15.91 17.10
CA ILE A 197 16.71 -15.80 16.92
C ILE A 197 17.36 -15.76 18.30
N CYS A 198 18.18 -16.77 18.59
CA CYS A 198 18.88 -16.88 19.88
C CYS A 198 20.33 -16.42 19.71
N LEU A 199 20.77 -15.49 20.53
CA LEU A 199 22.06 -14.83 20.46
C LEU A 199 22.74 -14.83 21.82
N LYS A 200 24.07 -14.75 21.82
CA LYS A 200 24.86 -14.42 22.99
C LYS A 200 25.39 -13.02 22.90
N GLU A 201 25.04 -12.19 23.84
CA GLU A 201 25.39 -10.77 23.88
C GLU A 201 26.26 -10.43 25.10
N PRO A 202 27.11 -9.43 24.99
CA PRO A 202 27.82 -8.92 26.18
C PRO A 202 26.86 -8.47 27.27
N LYS A 203 27.15 -8.81 28.50
CA LYS A 203 26.31 -8.50 29.69
C LYS A 203 25.99 -7.00 29.81
N HIS A 204 26.96 -6.14 29.47
CA HIS A 204 26.88 -4.68 29.57
C HIS A 204 26.95 -4.03 28.19
N GLY A 205 26.18 -4.51 27.25
CA GLY A 205 26.13 -3.95 25.91
C GLY A 205 24.93 -3.05 25.67
N LYS A 206 24.92 -2.33 24.53
CA LYS A 206 23.74 -1.61 24.06
C LYS A 206 22.65 -2.65 23.73
N PRO A 207 21.37 -2.32 23.88
CA PRO A 207 20.30 -3.24 23.52
C PRO A 207 20.37 -3.58 22.02
N CYS A 208 20.06 -4.83 21.70
CA CYS A 208 19.87 -5.25 20.33
C CYS A 208 18.71 -4.47 19.69
N VAL A 209 18.82 -4.15 18.41
CA VAL A 209 17.79 -3.43 17.66
C VAL A 209 17.52 -4.15 16.36
N VAL A 210 16.25 -4.40 16.07
CA VAL A 210 15.79 -4.92 14.77
C VAL A 210 15.31 -3.74 13.92
N ARG A 211 15.71 -3.70 12.66
CA ARG A 211 15.32 -2.65 11.72
C ARG A 211 15.21 -3.18 10.29
N LEU A 212 14.70 -2.36 9.39
CA LEU A 212 14.67 -2.68 7.96
C LEU A 212 16.08 -2.61 7.37
N SER A 213 16.46 -3.62 6.57
CA SER A 213 17.79 -3.71 5.95
C SER A 213 18.04 -2.59 4.94
N ASN A 214 17.00 -2.20 4.21
CA ASN A 214 17.04 -1.09 3.26
C ASN A 214 15.86 -0.15 3.50
N PRO A 215 15.97 0.80 4.45
CA PRO A 215 14.85 1.64 4.84
C PRO A 215 14.32 2.53 3.71
N ILE A 216 15.16 2.88 2.72
CA ILE A 216 14.72 3.72 1.59
C ILE A 216 13.68 3.01 0.74
N ILE A 217 13.84 1.70 0.53
CA ILE A 217 12.94 0.90 -0.31
C ILE A 217 11.86 0.24 0.54
N THR A 218 12.26 -0.38 1.65
CA THR A 218 11.39 -1.26 2.44
C THR A 218 10.46 -0.51 3.38
N SER A 219 10.82 0.69 3.86
CA SER A 219 9.93 1.52 4.72
C SER A 219 8.64 1.95 4.04
N LYS A 220 8.59 1.83 2.72
CA LYS A 220 7.36 2.07 1.95
C LYS A 220 6.31 0.97 2.13
N LEU A 221 6.75 -0.24 2.40
CA LEU A 221 5.89 -1.43 2.52
C LEU A 221 5.79 -1.94 3.95
N TYR A 222 6.82 -1.75 4.75
CA TYR A 222 6.94 -2.35 6.07
C TYR A 222 7.12 -1.28 7.15
N ARG A 223 6.61 -1.59 8.33
CA ARG A 223 6.85 -0.86 9.57
C ARG A 223 7.34 -1.86 10.62
N VAL A 224 8.37 -1.50 11.35
CA VAL A 224 8.93 -2.34 12.43
C VAL A 224 8.59 -1.70 13.76
N ASP A 225 7.81 -2.40 14.57
CA ASP A 225 7.36 -1.96 15.89
C ASP A 225 7.95 -2.87 16.97
N LYS A 226 8.52 -2.27 18.00
CA LYS A 226 8.97 -2.99 19.18
C LYS A 226 7.80 -3.12 20.16
N LEU A 227 7.50 -4.35 20.57
CA LEU A 227 6.50 -4.66 21.59
C LEU A 227 7.04 -4.48 23.00
#